data_64e4991fdc4010118fd320c771116848
#
_entry.id   64e4991fdc4010118fd320c771116848
#
_cell.length_a   1.000
_cell.length_b   1.000
_cell.length_c   1.000
_cell.angle_alpha   90.00
_cell.angle_beta   90.00
_cell.angle_gamma   90.00
#
_symmetry.space_group_name_H-M   'P 1'
#
loop_
_entity.id
_entity.type
_entity.pdbx_description
1 polymer ?
#
loop_
_entity_poly.entity_id
_entity_poly.type
_entity_poly.pdbx_seq_one_letter_code
_entity_poly.pdbx_strand_id
1 'polypeptide(L)'
;MTGVFMKYLIFIISLIVIFIAAASVSFKAGDIKRKCVPIIVLLLLEGAVAYALLHTSAGLAILHTASGGIEYLIYHANKGIDFVFGDITAKKPIIFVIAALMPLVFICAVIGILKYFGILRLIIITVGYLINKIAKVGKLESFSAVSAVAVGMMAVYVSIKEYIPNLTKPQMYTIAACSLSTVDIAILGAYTQMISPQFVIIGVCLNFFSTFVIVSVINPGDPVDIPENFSGVNDERHSFFEVITEHMQDGFKLILAIVPIILGFIALISLLNDVFLHIVGISFQGILGYIFSPLAFVLGVPWEDSIRLGQIIATKVLANEFVAMIDYIKIDDLSLRTETIMSVFLISFANFGSVGMIIGCVSAISKKHGKIIAANTFRLIIGSTLVSCLSATMAGIFAGQS
;
A
#
# COMPACT_ATOMS: atom_id res chain seq x y z
N MET A 1 18.15 28.46 -9.98
CA MET A 1 17.12 29.02 -9.07
C MET A 1 15.69 28.68 -9.50
N THR A 2 15.36 28.74 -10.78
CA THR A 2 13.99 28.44 -11.30
C THR A 2 13.50 27.02 -11.03
N GLY A 3 14.35 26.01 -11.13
CA GLY A 3 13.96 24.61 -10.93
C GLY A 3 13.62 24.25 -9.46
N VAL A 4 14.37 24.79 -8.50
CA VAL A 4 14.15 24.58 -7.06
C VAL A 4 12.84 25.25 -6.62
N PHE A 5 12.59 26.48 -7.08
CA PHE A 5 11.32 27.18 -6.81
C PHE A 5 10.12 26.43 -7.37
N MET A 6 10.23 25.95 -8.61
CA MET A 6 9.16 25.16 -9.26
C MET A 6 8.85 23.88 -8.48
N LYS A 7 9.87 23.18 -7.97
CA LYS A 7 9.71 21.96 -7.15
C LYS A 7 8.88 22.22 -5.89
N TYR A 8 9.17 23.30 -5.15
CA TYR A 8 8.40 23.65 -3.95
C TYR A 8 6.99 24.14 -4.28
N LEU A 9 6.82 24.88 -5.38
CA LEU A 9 5.51 25.34 -5.84
C LEU A 9 4.60 24.16 -6.19
N ILE A 10 5.09 23.19 -6.97
CA ILE A 10 4.36 21.98 -7.32
C ILE A 10 4.01 21.20 -6.04
N PHE A 11 4.93 21.05 -5.09
CA PHE A 11 4.68 20.39 -3.81
C PHE A 11 3.51 21.03 -3.04
N ILE A 12 3.49 22.36 -2.93
CA ILE A 12 2.39 23.09 -2.27
C ILE A 12 1.07 22.89 -3.01
N ILE A 13 1.08 22.98 -4.33
CA ILE A 13 -0.12 22.75 -5.15
C ILE A 13 -0.62 21.31 -4.96
N SER A 14 0.27 20.32 -4.94
CA SER A 14 -0.07 18.92 -4.69
C SER A 14 -0.76 18.74 -3.35
N LEU A 15 -0.20 19.31 -2.28
CA LEU A 15 -0.84 19.25 -0.96
C LEU A 15 -2.22 19.88 -0.97
N ILE A 16 -2.37 21.06 -1.55
CA ILE A 16 -3.67 21.75 -1.64
C ILE A 16 -4.69 20.88 -2.37
N VAL A 17 -4.33 20.32 -3.53
CA VAL A 17 -5.23 19.48 -4.34
C VAL A 17 -5.61 18.21 -3.57
N ILE A 18 -4.64 17.53 -2.94
CA ILE A 18 -4.87 16.32 -2.14
C ILE A 18 -5.83 16.62 -0.98
N PHE A 19 -5.61 17.72 -0.23
CA PHE A 19 -6.46 18.06 0.91
C PHE A 19 -7.87 18.50 0.48
N ILE A 20 -8.02 19.25 -0.62
CA ILE A 20 -9.33 19.60 -1.18
C ILE A 20 -10.07 18.33 -1.63
N ALA A 21 -9.40 17.43 -2.33
CA ALA A 21 -9.98 16.17 -2.77
C ALA A 21 -10.39 15.28 -1.56
N ALA A 22 -9.55 15.19 -0.53
CA ALA A 22 -9.90 14.45 0.69
C ALA A 22 -11.09 15.07 1.43
N ALA A 23 -11.14 16.40 1.55
CA ALA A 23 -12.24 17.12 2.18
C ALA A 23 -13.56 16.98 1.41
N SER A 24 -13.53 16.90 0.09
CA SER A 24 -14.73 16.72 -0.76
C SER A 24 -15.45 15.40 -0.52
N VAL A 25 -14.71 14.35 -0.11
CA VAL A 25 -15.26 13.02 0.21
C VAL A 25 -15.39 12.79 1.73
N SER A 26 -15.16 13.80 2.56
CA SER A 26 -15.24 13.68 4.03
C SER A 26 -16.65 13.32 4.50
N PHE A 27 -16.73 12.52 5.57
CA PHE A 27 -18.00 12.24 6.26
C PHE A 27 -18.55 13.45 7.01
N LYS A 28 -17.64 14.31 7.52
CA LYS A 28 -17.96 15.50 8.33
C LYS A 28 -16.93 16.60 8.11
N ALA A 29 -16.96 17.26 6.96
CA ALA A 29 -15.98 18.29 6.61
C ALA A 29 -15.86 19.42 7.65
N GLY A 30 -16.97 19.78 8.36
CA GLY A 30 -16.95 20.78 9.43
C GLY A 30 -16.10 20.44 10.65
N ASP A 31 -15.85 19.14 10.89
CA ASP A 31 -15.08 18.65 12.04
C ASP A 31 -13.57 18.52 11.76
N ILE A 32 -13.13 18.74 10.51
CA ILE A 32 -11.71 18.67 10.14
C ILE A 32 -10.84 19.58 11.00
N LYS A 33 -11.38 20.75 11.40
CA LYS A 33 -10.69 21.72 12.27
C LYS A 33 -10.22 21.09 13.59
N ARG A 34 -10.95 20.12 14.14
CA ARG A 34 -10.57 19.41 15.38
C ARG A 34 -9.35 18.54 15.22
N LYS A 35 -9.05 18.10 13.99
CA LYS A 35 -7.92 17.24 13.65
C LYS A 35 -6.72 18.01 13.05
N CYS A 36 -6.77 19.34 12.95
CA CYS A 36 -5.66 20.12 12.34
C CYS A 36 -4.32 19.86 13.04
N VAL A 37 -4.27 19.82 14.36
CA VAL A 37 -3.02 19.60 15.09
C VAL A 37 -2.46 18.20 14.84
N PRO A 38 -3.22 17.09 15.00
CA PRO A 38 -2.75 15.75 14.60
C PRO A 38 -2.30 15.68 13.15
N ILE A 39 -3.03 16.27 12.20
CA ILE A 39 -2.68 16.27 10.78
C ILE A 39 -1.33 16.95 10.56
N ILE A 40 -1.11 18.15 11.13
CA ILE A 40 0.14 18.89 11.00
C ILE A 40 1.31 18.08 11.61
N VAL A 41 1.11 17.51 12.79
CA VAL A 41 2.14 16.69 13.47
C VAL A 41 2.50 15.48 12.62
N LEU A 42 1.52 14.77 12.05
CA LEU A 42 1.75 13.62 11.19
C LEU A 42 2.48 14.01 9.90
N LEU A 43 2.11 15.13 9.26
CA LEU A 43 2.80 15.64 8.06
C LEU A 43 4.26 16.01 8.36
N LEU A 44 4.51 16.65 9.51
CA LEU A 44 5.87 16.99 9.92
C LEU A 44 6.70 15.73 10.22
N LEU A 45 6.10 14.72 10.87
CA LEU A 45 6.74 13.43 11.10
C LEU A 45 7.02 12.70 9.79
N GLU A 46 6.06 12.67 8.87
CA GLU A 46 6.23 12.07 7.55
C GLU A 46 7.35 12.75 6.77
N GLY A 47 7.37 14.08 6.74
CA GLY A 47 8.46 14.85 6.11
C GLY A 47 9.81 14.60 6.78
N ALA A 48 9.86 14.54 8.12
CA ALA A 48 11.08 14.24 8.85
C ALA A 48 11.59 12.81 8.55
N VAL A 49 10.70 11.83 8.48
CA VAL A 49 11.06 10.46 8.11
C VAL A 49 11.53 10.39 6.66
N ALA A 50 10.84 11.03 5.72
CA ALA A 50 11.26 11.09 4.32
C ALA A 50 12.64 11.72 4.17
N TYR A 51 12.87 12.88 4.83
CA TYR A 51 14.17 13.53 4.84
C TYR A 51 15.24 12.65 5.47
N ALA A 52 14.97 12.06 6.63
CA ALA A 52 15.92 11.20 7.32
C ALA A 52 16.33 10.00 6.47
N LEU A 53 15.37 9.31 5.86
CA LEU A 53 15.63 8.13 5.02
C LEU A 53 16.45 8.48 3.77
N LEU A 54 16.18 9.63 3.14
CA LEU A 54 16.79 9.98 1.86
C LEU A 54 18.10 10.78 1.97
N HIS A 55 18.34 11.48 3.11
CA HIS A 55 19.46 12.43 3.22
C HIS A 55 20.41 12.21 4.39
N THR A 56 20.06 11.37 5.37
CA THR A 56 20.96 11.14 6.50
C THR A 56 21.74 9.84 6.35
N SER A 57 22.97 9.81 6.86
CA SER A 57 23.78 8.58 6.89
C SER A 57 23.09 7.45 7.66
N ALA A 58 22.37 7.77 8.74
CA ALA A 58 21.60 6.81 9.51
C ALA A 58 20.39 6.27 8.71
N GLY A 59 19.66 7.13 8.01
CA GLY A 59 18.55 6.73 7.15
C GLY A 59 19.00 5.84 5.99
N LEU A 60 20.07 6.21 5.30
CA LEU A 60 20.68 5.41 4.25
C LEU A 60 21.16 4.04 4.79
N ALA A 61 21.78 4.01 5.99
CA ALA A 61 22.17 2.76 6.63
C ALA A 61 20.96 1.87 6.95
N ILE A 62 19.84 2.45 7.42
CA ILE A 62 18.57 1.72 7.64
C ILE A 62 18.05 1.16 6.33
N LEU A 63 18.00 1.97 5.26
CA LEU A 63 17.54 1.50 3.94
C LEU A 63 18.42 0.37 3.42
N HIS A 64 19.76 0.50 3.49
CA HIS A 64 20.69 -0.55 3.06
C HIS A 64 20.54 -1.83 3.88
N THR A 65 20.42 -1.71 5.21
CA THR A 65 20.28 -2.87 6.09
C THR A 65 18.94 -3.58 5.84
N ALA A 66 17.85 -2.85 5.72
CA ALA A 66 16.53 -3.42 5.45
C ALA A 66 16.45 -4.04 4.05
N SER A 67 16.99 -3.35 3.03
CA SER A 67 17.07 -3.89 1.66
C SER A 67 17.91 -5.18 1.61
N GLY A 68 19.10 -5.16 2.23
CA GLY A 68 19.95 -6.34 2.32
C GLY A 68 19.30 -7.49 3.08
N GLY A 69 18.49 -7.19 4.11
CA GLY A 69 17.70 -8.19 4.81
C GLY A 69 16.64 -8.85 3.92
N ILE A 70 15.92 -8.06 3.12
CA ILE A 70 14.95 -8.59 2.15
C ILE A 70 15.66 -9.43 1.09
N GLU A 71 16.74 -8.94 0.51
CA GLU A 71 17.54 -9.66 -0.48
C GLU A 71 18.09 -10.98 0.06
N TYR A 72 18.53 -10.98 1.32
CA TYR A 72 18.99 -12.20 2.00
C TYR A 72 17.86 -13.23 2.14
N LEU A 73 16.65 -12.80 2.50
CA LEU A 73 15.49 -13.69 2.57
C LEU A 73 15.14 -14.24 1.19
N ILE A 74 15.14 -13.40 0.15
CA ILE A 74 14.87 -13.82 -1.23
C ILE A 74 15.93 -14.83 -1.72
N TYR A 75 17.20 -14.60 -1.41
CA TYR A 75 18.27 -15.53 -1.74
C TYR A 75 18.01 -16.94 -1.16
N HIS A 76 17.56 -17.02 0.10
CA HIS A 76 17.22 -18.31 0.71
C HIS A 76 15.92 -18.90 0.18
N ALA A 77 14.92 -18.06 -0.15
CA ALA A 77 13.70 -18.50 -0.81
C ALA A 77 14.02 -19.15 -2.16
N ASN A 78 14.91 -18.55 -2.95
CA ASN A 78 15.31 -19.07 -4.26
C ASN A 78 15.96 -20.46 -4.17
N LYS A 79 16.71 -20.78 -3.11
CA LYS A 79 17.22 -22.14 -2.91
C LYS A 79 16.11 -23.18 -2.81
N GLY A 80 15.01 -22.85 -2.09
CA GLY A 80 13.85 -23.73 -2.02
C GLY A 80 13.10 -23.83 -3.35
N ILE A 81 13.01 -22.71 -4.08
CA ILE A 81 12.37 -22.64 -5.41
C ILE A 81 13.17 -23.47 -6.42
N ASP A 82 14.49 -23.34 -6.45
CA ASP A 82 15.36 -24.09 -7.33
C ASP A 82 15.29 -25.60 -7.04
N PHE A 83 15.16 -25.98 -5.79
CA PHE A 83 14.95 -27.37 -5.41
C PHE A 83 13.63 -27.94 -5.93
N VAL A 84 12.54 -27.17 -5.86
CA VAL A 84 11.19 -27.63 -6.25
C VAL A 84 10.98 -27.57 -7.76
N PHE A 85 11.47 -26.50 -8.41
CA PHE A 85 11.21 -26.22 -9.83
C PHE A 85 12.44 -26.48 -10.75
N GLY A 86 13.59 -26.87 -10.19
CA GLY A 86 14.84 -27.01 -10.92
C GLY A 86 15.38 -25.65 -11.39
N ASP A 87 16.30 -25.66 -12.35
CA ASP A 87 16.97 -24.46 -12.87
C ASP A 87 16.05 -23.55 -13.71
N ILE A 88 14.74 -23.55 -13.47
CA ILE A 88 13.77 -22.71 -14.21
C ILE A 88 14.06 -21.23 -13.95
N THR A 89 14.53 -20.89 -12.74
CA THR A 89 14.88 -19.51 -12.37
C THR A 89 16.11 -18.99 -13.12
N ALA A 90 17.01 -19.88 -13.55
CA ALA A 90 18.20 -19.53 -14.32
C ALA A 90 17.92 -19.35 -15.84
N LYS A 91 16.76 -19.80 -16.32
CA LYS A 91 16.39 -19.73 -17.75
C LYS A 91 15.75 -18.38 -18.07
N LYS A 92 16.17 -17.73 -19.14
CA LYS A 92 15.49 -16.56 -19.71
C LYS A 92 14.49 -17.02 -20.80
N PRO A 93 13.27 -16.44 -20.87
CA PRO A 93 12.73 -15.38 -19.99
C PRO A 93 12.35 -15.91 -18.60
N ILE A 94 12.54 -15.08 -17.58
CA ILE A 94 12.18 -15.38 -16.19
C ILE A 94 10.66 -15.50 -16.08
N ILE A 95 10.18 -16.60 -15.50
CA ILE A 95 8.73 -16.78 -15.25
C ILE A 95 8.34 -15.94 -14.03
N PHE A 96 7.55 -14.88 -14.26
CA PHE A 96 7.13 -13.91 -13.25
C PHE A 96 6.59 -14.57 -11.96
N VAL A 97 5.71 -15.54 -12.07
CA VAL A 97 5.11 -16.21 -10.91
C VAL A 97 6.19 -16.87 -10.04
N ILE A 98 7.16 -17.51 -10.65
CA ILE A 98 8.23 -18.23 -9.95
C ILE A 98 9.21 -17.24 -9.31
N ALA A 99 9.65 -16.24 -10.05
CA ALA A 99 10.68 -15.32 -9.58
C ALA A 99 10.15 -14.27 -8.59
N ALA A 100 8.95 -13.72 -8.83
CA ALA A 100 8.42 -12.64 -8.02
C ALA A 100 7.46 -13.11 -6.91
N LEU A 101 6.65 -14.15 -7.16
CA LEU A 101 5.61 -14.55 -6.20
C LEU A 101 6.01 -15.73 -5.32
N MET A 102 6.76 -16.73 -5.82
CA MET A 102 7.11 -17.89 -4.98
C MET A 102 7.92 -17.56 -3.72
N PRO A 103 8.79 -16.53 -3.67
CA PRO A 103 9.45 -16.14 -2.42
C PRO A 103 8.49 -15.81 -1.27
N LEU A 104 7.22 -15.42 -1.56
CA LEU A 104 6.18 -15.16 -0.55
C LEU A 104 5.98 -16.32 0.41
N VAL A 105 6.07 -17.57 -0.05
CA VAL A 105 5.89 -18.75 0.79
C VAL A 105 6.91 -18.77 1.93
N PHE A 106 8.18 -18.51 1.63
CA PHE A 106 9.24 -18.48 2.63
C PHE A 106 9.13 -17.24 3.53
N ILE A 107 8.81 -16.08 2.98
CA ILE A 107 8.60 -14.85 3.76
C ILE A 107 7.45 -15.05 4.75
N CYS A 108 6.35 -15.67 4.34
CA CYS A 108 5.24 -16.02 5.24
C CYS A 108 5.69 -16.97 6.36
N ALA A 109 6.56 -17.95 6.08
CA ALA A 109 7.13 -18.80 7.12
C ALA A 109 7.91 -17.99 8.17
N VAL A 110 8.74 -17.03 7.72
CA VAL A 110 9.49 -16.13 8.63
C VAL A 110 8.52 -15.29 9.47
N ILE A 111 7.46 -14.76 8.86
CA ILE A 111 6.39 -14.03 9.58
C ILE A 111 5.75 -14.95 10.63
N GLY A 112 5.48 -16.21 10.31
CA GLY A 112 4.97 -17.21 11.25
C GLY A 112 5.90 -17.41 12.44
N ILE A 113 7.21 -17.47 12.21
CA ILE A 113 8.23 -17.56 13.27
C ILE A 113 8.17 -16.31 14.17
N LEU A 114 8.15 -15.12 13.60
CA LEU A 114 8.07 -13.86 14.35
C LEU A 114 6.78 -13.75 15.16
N LYS A 115 5.66 -14.27 14.61
CA LYS A 115 4.37 -14.34 15.31
C LYS A 115 4.44 -15.32 16.48
N TYR A 116 5.00 -16.53 16.30
CA TYR A 116 5.15 -17.53 17.35
C TYR A 116 5.93 -17.01 18.56
N PHE A 117 7.03 -16.27 18.31
CA PHE A 117 7.82 -15.65 19.38
C PHE A 117 7.18 -14.37 19.96
N GLY A 118 6.00 -13.96 19.49
CA GLY A 118 5.30 -12.77 19.99
C GLY A 118 5.91 -11.42 19.53
N ILE A 119 6.92 -11.45 18.66
CA ILE A 119 7.62 -10.23 18.19
C ILE A 119 6.66 -9.33 17.45
N LEU A 120 5.85 -9.90 16.53
CA LEU A 120 4.84 -9.12 15.79
C LEU A 120 3.80 -8.49 16.73
N ARG A 121 3.35 -9.23 17.75
CA ARG A 121 2.42 -8.71 18.75
C ARG A 121 2.99 -7.48 19.48
N LEU A 122 4.25 -7.58 19.91
CA LEU A 122 4.94 -6.47 20.58
C LEU A 122 5.00 -5.22 19.66
N ILE A 123 5.38 -5.40 18.40
CA ILE A 123 5.43 -4.32 17.40
C ILE A 123 4.04 -3.71 17.22
N ILE A 124 3.01 -4.51 16.99
CA ILE A 124 1.63 -4.05 16.73
C ILE A 124 1.11 -3.23 17.92
N ILE A 125 1.28 -3.74 19.14
CA ILE A 125 0.79 -3.05 20.36
C ILE A 125 1.56 -1.74 20.57
N THR A 126 2.90 -1.77 20.48
CA THR A 126 3.73 -0.58 20.76
C THR A 126 3.51 0.52 19.72
N VAL A 127 3.59 0.17 18.44
CA VAL A 127 3.40 1.14 17.35
C VAL A 127 1.95 1.62 17.32
N GLY A 128 0.96 0.72 17.51
CA GLY A 128 -0.45 1.08 17.58
C GLY A 128 -0.75 2.06 18.72
N TYR A 129 -0.16 1.87 19.89
CA TYR A 129 -0.28 2.83 21.01
C TYR A 129 0.31 4.19 20.67
N LEU A 130 1.50 4.26 20.09
CA LEU A 130 2.15 5.51 19.68
C LEU A 130 1.29 6.27 18.67
N ILE A 131 0.79 5.57 17.65
CA ILE A 131 -0.08 6.18 16.63
C ILE A 131 -1.39 6.68 17.24
N ASN A 132 -2.04 5.89 18.09
CA ASN A 132 -3.26 6.33 18.78
C ASN A 132 -3.03 7.65 19.50
N LYS A 133 -1.88 7.80 20.18
CA LYS A 133 -1.54 9.01 20.94
C LYS A 133 -1.27 10.22 20.03
N ILE A 134 -0.63 10.01 18.90
CA ILE A 134 -0.22 11.09 17.95
C ILE A 134 -1.40 11.48 17.05
N ALA A 135 -2.00 10.52 16.36
CA ALA A 135 -3.05 10.75 15.37
C ALA A 135 -4.43 10.97 16.00
N LYS A 136 -4.61 10.66 17.29
CA LYS A 136 -5.90 10.71 18.00
C LYS A 136 -6.99 9.97 17.22
N VAL A 137 -6.66 8.84 16.62
CA VAL A 137 -7.58 7.85 16.06
C VAL A 137 -7.86 6.77 17.11
N GLY A 138 -8.90 5.96 16.93
CA GLY A 138 -9.27 4.93 17.91
C GLY A 138 -8.17 3.87 18.09
N LYS A 139 -8.19 3.21 19.25
CA LYS A 139 -7.24 2.12 19.55
C LYS A 139 -7.37 0.98 18.52
N LEU A 140 -8.60 0.62 18.12
CA LEU A 140 -8.86 -0.44 17.13
C LEU A 140 -8.34 -0.07 15.75
N GLU A 141 -8.60 1.16 15.33
CA GLU A 141 -8.16 1.67 14.03
C GLU A 141 -6.64 1.71 13.95
N SER A 142 -5.98 2.19 15.02
CA SER A 142 -4.50 2.22 15.10
C SER A 142 -3.92 0.81 15.09
N PHE A 143 -4.49 -0.10 15.89
CA PHE A 143 -4.11 -1.51 15.89
C PHE A 143 -4.31 -2.15 14.51
N SER A 144 -5.46 -1.94 13.88
CA SER A 144 -5.79 -2.51 12.57
C SER A 144 -4.83 -2.02 11.49
N ALA A 145 -4.43 -0.74 11.52
CA ALA A 145 -3.48 -0.18 10.56
C ALA A 145 -2.09 -0.83 10.69
N VAL A 146 -1.58 -0.98 11.92
CA VAL A 146 -0.28 -1.64 12.13
C VAL A 146 -0.36 -3.13 11.81
N SER A 147 -1.48 -3.77 12.17
CA SER A 147 -1.71 -5.19 11.84
C SER A 147 -1.77 -5.43 10.33
N ALA A 148 -2.34 -4.50 9.56
CA ALA A 148 -2.39 -4.62 8.10
C ALA A 148 -0.99 -4.71 7.48
N VAL A 149 -0.03 -3.94 8.00
CA VAL A 149 1.37 -4.02 7.57
C VAL A 149 2.04 -5.31 8.06
N ALA A 150 1.77 -5.72 9.30
CA ALA A 150 2.49 -6.83 9.92
C ALA A 150 2.01 -8.22 9.48
N VAL A 151 0.69 -8.41 9.36
CA VAL A 151 0.07 -9.73 9.13
C VAL A 151 -0.81 -9.78 7.88
N GLY A 152 -0.98 -8.65 7.19
CA GLY A 152 -1.71 -8.56 5.94
C GLY A 152 -3.15 -8.10 6.07
N MET A 153 -3.64 -7.56 4.95
CA MET A 153 -4.93 -6.90 4.83
C MET A 153 -6.12 -7.76 5.30
N MET A 154 -6.13 -9.04 4.92
CA MET A 154 -7.24 -9.95 5.25
C MET A 154 -7.20 -10.44 6.71
N ALA A 155 -6.01 -10.70 7.22
CA ALA A 155 -5.81 -11.19 8.59
C ALA A 155 -6.27 -10.17 9.65
N VAL A 156 -6.23 -8.87 9.34
CA VAL A 156 -6.78 -7.83 10.21
C VAL A 156 -8.25 -8.08 10.53
N TYR A 157 -9.08 -8.34 9.52
CA TYR A 157 -10.53 -8.53 9.73
C TYR A 157 -10.84 -9.79 10.52
N VAL A 158 -10.04 -10.84 10.35
CA VAL A 158 -10.16 -12.06 11.17
C VAL A 158 -9.78 -11.76 12.62
N SER A 159 -8.71 -10.97 12.85
CA SER A 159 -8.26 -10.60 14.19
C SER A 159 -9.26 -9.73 14.96
N ILE A 160 -10.05 -8.92 14.26
CA ILE A 160 -11.05 -8.03 14.86
C ILE A 160 -12.50 -8.52 14.66
N LYS A 161 -12.70 -9.77 14.26
CA LYS A 161 -14.03 -10.31 13.89
C LYS A 161 -15.12 -10.08 14.94
N GLU A 162 -14.78 -10.16 16.21
CA GLU A 162 -15.71 -9.98 17.34
C GLU A 162 -16.21 -8.52 17.48
N TYR A 163 -15.41 -7.56 17.01
CA TYR A 163 -15.74 -6.13 17.10
C TYR A 163 -16.52 -5.63 15.88
N ILE A 164 -16.33 -6.28 14.70
CA ILE A 164 -16.95 -5.85 13.43
C ILE A 164 -18.47 -5.62 13.55
N PRO A 165 -19.28 -6.50 14.21
CA PRO A 165 -20.72 -6.31 14.29
C PRO A 165 -21.17 -4.99 14.95
N ASN A 166 -20.31 -4.41 15.80
CA ASN A 166 -20.59 -3.20 16.58
C ASN A 166 -20.00 -1.93 15.97
N LEU A 167 -19.22 -2.05 14.89
CA LEU A 167 -18.57 -0.90 14.27
C LEU A 167 -19.54 -0.02 13.50
N THR A 168 -19.32 1.28 13.58
CA THR A 168 -20.03 2.27 12.78
C THR A 168 -19.50 2.33 11.35
N LYS A 169 -20.30 2.94 10.45
CA LYS A 169 -19.90 3.15 9.05
C LYS A 169 -18.56 3.93 8.93
N PRO A 170 -18.32 5.04 9.66
CA PRO A 170 -17.03 5.73 9.60
C PRO A 170 -15.84 4.89 10.09
N GLN A 171 -16.04 4.08 11.15
CA GLN A 171 -14.99 3.19 11.66
C GLN A 171 -14.63 2.10 10.68
N MET A 172 -15.63 1.44 10.08
CA MET A 172 -15.39 0.47 9.00
C MET A 172 -14.65 1.08 7.82
N TYR A 173 -14.98 2.35 7.48
CA TYR A 173 -14.23 3.09 6.46
C TYR A 173 -12.77 3.26 6.87
N THR A 174 -12.48 3.71 8.09
CA THR A 174 -11.11 3.93 8.57
C THR A 174 -10.29 2.65 8.52
N ILE A 175 -10.82 1.53 9.04
CA ILE A 175 -10.11 0.25 9.03
C ILE A 175 -9.86 -0.22 7.59
N ALA A 176 -10.85 -0.10 6.70
CA ALA A 176 -10.71 -0.48 5.31
C ALA A 176 -9.72 0.42 4.55
N ALA A 177 -9.76 1.73 4.80
CA ALA A 177 -8.82 2.68 4.20
C ALA A 177 -7.38 2.40 4.66
N CYS A 178 -7.16 2.12 5.96
CA CYS A 178 -5.85 1.73 6.48
C CYS A 178 -5.32 0.45 5.79
N SER A 179 -6.18 -0.56 5.63
CA SER A 179 -5.80 -1.83 4.98
C SER A 179 -5.48 -1.67 3.49
N LEU A 180 -6.17 -0.74 2.79
CA LEU A 180 -5.96 -0.47 1.36
C LEU A 180 -4.74 0.42 1.09
N SER A 181 -4.40 1.29 2.03
CA SER A 181 -3.35 2.29 1.86
C SER A 181 -1.95 1.77 2.18
N THR A 182 -1.86 0.62 2.81
CA THR A 182 -0.61 -0.03 3.18
C THR A 182 -0.42 -1.33 2.40
N VAL A 183 0.73 -1.94 2.55
CA VAL A 183 1.05 -3.28 2.05
C VAL A 183 1.61 -4.11 3.20
N ASP A 184 1.41 -5.42 3.15
CA ASP A 184 1.95 -6.32 4.16
C ASP A 184 3.42 -6.69 3.90
N ILE A 185 4.10 -7.09 4.96
CA ILE A 185 5.51 -7.46 4.91
C ILE A 185 5.74 -8.65 3.95
N ALA A 186 4.79 -9.57 3.82
CA ALA A 186 4.93 -10.72 2.96
C ALA A 186 5.11 -10.30 1.49
N ILE A 187 4.29 -9.35 1.02
CA ILE A 187 4.27 -8.93 -0.37
C ILE A 187 5.49 -8.05 -0.76
N LEU A 188 6.20 -7.49 0.24
CA LEU A 188 7.39 -6.66 -0.04
C LEU A 188 8.44 -7.42 -0.86
N GLY A 189 8.61 -8.71 -0.58
CA GLY A 189 9.52 -9.56 -1.35
C GLY A 189 9.20 -9.60 -2.85
N ALA A 190 7.92 -9.66 -3.21
CA ALA A 190 7.50 -9.62 -4.61
C ALA A 190 7.75 -8.23 -5.25
N TYR A 191 7.46 -7.15 -4.52
CA TYR A 191 7.66 -5.80 -5.03
C TYR A 191 9.14 -5.48 -5.26
N THR A 192 10.04 -5.98 -4.41
CA THR A 192 11.48 -5.76 -4.56
C THR A 192 12.11 -6.51 -5.74
N GLN A 193 11.37 -7.44 -6.36
CA GLN A 193 11.77 -8.04 -7.65
C GLN A 193 11.41 -7.15 -8.85
N MET A 194 10.61 -6.10 -8.64
CA MET A 194 10.11 -5.23 -9.71
C MET A 194 10.59 -3.78 -9.50
N ILE A 195 10.66 -3.33 -8.28
CA ILE A 195 11.03 -1.96 -7.91
C ILE A 195 12.20 -2.02 -6.93
N SER A 196 13.11 -1.06 -7.00
CA SER A 196 14.25 -0.99 -6.07
C SER A 196 13.79 -1.11 -4.61
N PRO A 197 14.41 -2.02 -3.82
CA PRO A 197 14.03 -2.26 -2.42
C PRO A 197 13.99 -0.99 -1.57
N GLN A 198 14.84 -0.01 -1.86
CA GLN A 198 14.86 1.27 -1.15
C GLN A 198 13.54 2.03 -1.32
N PHE A 199 13.01 2.12 -2.54
CA PHE A 199 11.72 2.77 -2.80
C PHE A 199 10.55 2.02 -2.16
N VAL A 200 10.62 0.69 -2.13
CA VAL A 200 9.60 -0.14 -1.46
C VAL A 200 9.55 0.19 0.04
N ILE A 201 10.69 0.24 0.72
CA ILE A 201 10.78 0.57 2.15
C ILE A 201 10.29 2.00 2.41
N ILE A 202 10.73 2.98 1.61
CA ILE A 202 10.28 4.38 1.70
C ILE A 202 8.76 4.44 1.53
N GLY A 203 8.21 3.77 0.50
CA GLY A 203 6.78 3.74 0.23
C GLY A 203 5.97 3.20 1.41
N VAL A 204 6.38 2.09 2.01
CA VAL A 204 5.71 1.53 3.20
C VAL A 204 5.75 2.50 4.38
N CYS A 205 6.91 3.08 4.66
CA CYS A 205 7.06 4.02 5.76
C CYS A 205 6.19 5.28 5.58
N LEU A 206 6.20 5.87 4.40
CA LEU A 206 5.44 7.10 4.14
C LEU A 206 3.93 6.83 4.03
N ASN A 207 3.50 5.75 3.37
CA ASN A 207 2.11 5.36 3.30
C ASN A 207 1.49 5.17 4.68
N PHE A 208 2.26 4.69 5.64
CA PHE A 208 1.81 4.53 7.01
C PHE A 208 1.38 5.88 7.63
N PHE A 209 2.19 6.94 7.52
CA PHE A 209 1.85 8.28 8.01
C PHE A 209 0.75 8.94 7.18
N SER A 210 0.90 8.94 5.85
CA SER A 210 -0.09 9.49 4.92
C SER A 210 -1.48 8.91 5.14
N THR A 211 -1.59 7.62 5.51
CA THR A 211 -2.85 6.97 5.81
C THR A 211 -3.58 7.69 6.94
N PHE A 212 -2.90 7.96 8.05
CA PHE A 212 -3.53 8.65 9.19
C PHE A 212 -3.83 10.12 8.90
N VAL A 213 -3.01 10.80 8.08
CA VAL A 213 -3.29 12.15 7.61
C VAL A 213 -4.61 12.18 6.83
N ILE A 214 -4.72 11.38 5.77
CA ILE A 214 -5.88 11.38 4.87
C ILE A 214 -7.13 10.87 5.59
N VAL A 215 -7.02 9.81 6.38
CA VAL A 215 -8.15 9.30 7.17
C VAL A 215 -8.64 10.33 8.17
N SER A 216 -7.75 11.13 8.81
CA SER A 216 -8.14 12.21 9.71
C SER A 216 -8.90 13.35 9.02
N VAL A 217 -8.70 13.53 7.71
CA VAL A 217 -9.47 14.48 6.89
C VAL A 217 -10.82 13.89 6.47
N ILE A 218 -10.83 12.64 6.00
CA ILE A 218 -12.05 12.03 5.47
C ILE A 218 -12.99 11.59 6.59
N ASN A 219 -12.45 11.08 7.70
CA ASN A 219 -13.20 10.69 8.90
C ASN A 219 -12.68 11.40 10.16
N PRO A 220 -12.96 12.70 10.33
CA PRO A 220 -12.50 13.49 11.48
C PRO A 220 -13.24 13.18 12.78
N GLY A 221 -14.11 12.18 12.82
CA GLY A 221 -14.92 11.81 13.97
C GLY A 221 -14.10 11.44 15.22
N ASP A 222 -14.76 11.41 16.36
CA ASP A 222 -14.13 10.99 17.62
C ASP A 222 -13.88 9.48 17.61
N PRO A 223 -12.74 9.03 18.20
CA PRO A 223 -12.45 7.62 18.33
C PRO A 223 -13.47 6.94 19.25
N VAL A 224 -13.82 5.70 18.95
CA VAL A 224 -14.65 4.90 19.86
C VAL A 224 -13.76 4.12 20.81
N ASP A 225 -14.09 4.21 22.10
CA ASP A 225 -13.41 3.45 23.14
C ASP A 225 -13.69 1.96 22.99
N ILE A 226 -12.61 1.18 22.97
CA ILE A 226 -12.64 -0.27 23.06
C ILE A 226 -12.26 -0.65 24.48
N PRO A 227 -12.78 -1.78 24.99
CA PRO A 227 -12.42 -2.28 26.31
C PRO A 227 -10.89 -2.35 26.49
N GLU A 228 -10.41 -1.99 27.68
CA GLU A 228 -8.97 -1.94 28.02
C GLU A 228 -8.24 -3.26 27.78
N ASN A 229 -8.97 -4.38 27.77
CA ASN A 229 -8.45 -5.74 27.56
C ASN A 229 -8.31 -6.16 26.09
N PHE A 230 -8.31 -5.20 25.14
CA PHE A 230 -8.07 -5.52 23.73
C PHE A 230 -6.63 -6.05 23.54
N SER A 231 -6.48 -7.35 23.42
CA SER A 231 -5.19 -7.99 23.15
C SER A 231 -4.91 -8.24 21.67
N GLY A 232 -5.93 -8.08 20.81
CA GLY A 232 -5.83 -8.08 19.34
C GLY A 232 -5.28 -9.32 18.65
N VAL A 233 -4.80 -10.27 19.40
CA VAL A 233 -4.22 -11.52 18.89
C VAL A 233 -4.75 -12.65 19.75
N ASN A 234 -5.61 -13.50 19.16
CA ASN A 234 -5.99 -14.75 19.82
C ASN A 234 -4.74 -15.65 19.90
N ASP A 235 -4.23 -15.85 21.10
CA ASP A 235 -3.20 -16.83 21.41
C ASP A 235 -3.85 -18.22 21.53
N GLU A 236 -4.33 -18.80 20.43
CA GLU A 236 -4.50 -20.24 20.36
C GLU A 236 -3.08 -20.84 20.37
N ARG A 237 -2.80 -21.70 21.33
CA ARG A 237 -1.48 -22.33 21.49
C ARG A 237 -1.28 -23.40 20.42
N HIS A 238 -0.87 -22.98 19.24
CA HIS A 238 -0.42 -23.88 18.17
C HIS A 238 1.04 -24.29 18.40
N SER A 239 1.42 -25.48 17.92
CA SER A 239 2.81 -25.90 17.96
C SER A 239 3.66 -25.04 17.00
N PHE A 240 4.96 -24.92 17.27
CA PHE A 240 5.88 -24.14 16.42
C PHE A 240 5.82 -24.55 14.94
N PHE A 241 5.86 -25.84 14.67
CA PHE A 241 5.82 -26.35 13.30
C PHE A 241 4.45 -26.16 12.64
N GLU A 242 3.37 -26.24 13.39
CA GLU A 242 2.01 -25.97 12.91
C GLU A 242 1.89 -24.53 12.42
N VAL A 243 2.32 -23.56 13.25
CA VAL A 243 2.31 -22.13 12.86
C VAL A 243 3.13 -21.88 11.59
N ILE A 244 4.32 -22.44 11.47
CA ILE A 244 5.14 -22.28 10.27
C ILE A 244 4.46 -22.87 9.05
N THR A 245 3.92 -24.10 9.17
CA THR A 245 3.26 -24.78 8.05
C THR A 245 2.01 -24.04 7.58
N GLU A 246 1.18 -23.55 8.51
CA GLU A 246 0.02 -22.73 8.20
C GLU A 246 0.42 -21.46 7.43
N HIS A 247 1.44 -20.74 7.91
CA HIS A 247 1.89 -19.52 7.23
C HIS A 247 2.50 -19.79 5.86
N MET A 248 3.21 -20.92 5.66
CA MET A 248 3.66 -21.32 4.31
C MET A 248 2.47 -21.58 3.38
N GLN A 249 1.45 -22.29 3.86
CA GLN A 249 0.23 -22.55 3.10
C GLN A 249 -0.52 -21.26 2.77
N ASP A 250 -0.58 -20.33 3.72
CA ASP A 250 -1.23 -19.03 3.50
C ASP A 250 -0.48 -18.18 2.48
N GLY A 251 0.87 -18.20 2.49
CA GLY A 251 1.70 -17.61 1.43
C GLY A 251 1.39 -18.21 0.05
N PHE A 252 1.23 -19.51 -0.03
CA PHE A 252 0.87 -20.17 -1.29
C PHE A 252 -0.56 -19.84 -1.74
N LYS A 253 -1.54 -19.81 -0.81
CA LYS A 253 -2.92 -19.37 -1.10
C LYS A 253 -2.95 -17.93 -1.62
N LEU A 254 -2.10 -17.05 -1.08
CA LEU A 254 -1.98 -15.67 -1.56
C LEU A 254 -1.51 -15.64 -3.01
N ILE A 255 -0.51 -16.45 -3.39
CA ILE A 255 -0.06 -16.59 -4.79
C ILE A 255 -1.21 -17.05 -5.68
N LEU A 256 -1.96 -18.09 -5.26
CA LEU A 256 -3.12 -18.60 -6.00
C LEU A 256 -4.24 -17.57 -6.14
N ALA A 257 -4.35 -16.62 -5.23
CA ALA A 257 -5.30 -15.52 -5.34
C ALA A 257 -4.81 -14.42 -6.30
N ILE A 258 -3.51 -14.11 -6.30
CA ILE A 258 -2.91 -13.04 -7.10
C ILE A 258 -2.81 -13.43 -8.59
N VAL A 259 -2.38 -14.65 -8.90
CA VAL A 259 -2.12 -15.09 -10.28
C VAL A 259 -3.33 -14.98 -11.20
N PRO A 260 -4.54 -15.45 -10.84
CA PRO A 260 -5.74 -15.29 -11.68
C PRO A 260 -6.11 -13.82 -11.90
N ILE A 261 -5.92 -12.97 -10.88
CA ILE A 261 -6.21 -11.54 -10.97
C ILE A 261 -5.28 -10.89 -12.00
N ILE A 262 -3.98 -11.12 -11.91
CA ILE A 262 -3.00 -10.58 -12.86
C ILE A 262 -3.33 -11.07 -14.28
N LEU A 263 -3.52 -12.37 -14.46
CA LEU A 263 -3.83 -12.96 -15.76
C LEU A 263 -5.11 -12.37 -16.36
N GLY A 264 -6.16 -12.32 -15.57
CA GLY A 264 -7.47 -11.81 -16.00
C GLY A 264 -7.42 -10.33 -16.36
N PHE A 265 -6.79 -9.49 -15.53
CA PHE A 265 -6.68 -8.05 -15.83
C PHE A 265 -5.77 -7.75 -17.01
N ILE A 266 -4.64 -8.43 -17.17
CA ILE A 266 -3.77 -8.24 -18.35
C ILE A 266 -4.53 -8.60 -19.62
N ALA A 267 -5.23 -9.75 -19.64
CA ALA A 267 -6.04 -10.16 -20.79
C ALA A 267 -7.17 -9.17 -21.08
N LEU A 268 -7.88 -8.70 -20.04
CA LEU A 268 -8.97 -7.74 -20.18
C LEU A 268 -8.47 -6.38 -20.70
N ILE A 269 -7.37 -5.87 -20.16
CA ILE A 269 -6.76 -4.61 -20.61
C ILE A 269 -6.30 -4.75 -22.07
N SER A 270 -5.69 -5.89 -22.44
CA SER A 270 -5.30 -6.16 -23.81
C SER A 270 -6.49 -6.13 -24.77
N LEU A 271 -7.60 -6.81 -24.39
CA LEU A 271 -8.84 -6.81 -25.18
C LEU A 271 -9.40 -5.38 -25.30
N LEU A 272 -9.48 -4.63 -24.20
CA LEU A 272 -9.98 -3.27 -24.21
C LEU A 272 -9.11 -2.35 -25.05
N ASN A 273 -7.77 -2.48 -24.96
CA ASN A 273 -6.86 -1.71 -25.80
C ASN A 273 -7.11 -1.94 -27.28
N ASP A 274 -7.30 -3.21 -27.67
CA ASP A 274 -7.54 -3.59 -29.06
C ASP A 274 -8.89 -3.05 -29.55
N VAL A 275 -9.96 -3.25 -28.80
CA VAL A 275 -11.31 -2.75 -29.12
C VAL A 275 -11.32 -1.23 -29.27
N PHE A 276 -10.74 -0.50 -28.31
CA PHE A 276 -10.71 0.96 -28.37
C PHE A 276 -9.84 1.49 -29.50
N LEU A 277 -8.71 0.82 -29.77
CA LEU A 277 -7.84 1.19 -30.88
C LEU A 277 -8.58 1.07 -32.24
N HIS A 278 -9.39 0.01 -32.42
CA HIS A 278 -10.19 -0.18 -33.64
C HIS A 278 -11.35 0.78 -33.76
N ILE A 279 -12.01 1.16 -32.66
CA ILE A 279 -13.21 2.02 -32.69
C ILE A 279 -12.85 3.51 -32.66
N VAL A 280 -11.88 3.88 -31.82
CA VAL A 280 -11.59 5.29 -31.49
C VAL A 280 -10.21 5.72 -32.02
N GLY A 281 -9.35 4.78 -32.42
CA GLY A 281 -7.99 5.07 -32.87
C GLY A 281 -6.98 5.30 -31.74
N ILE A 282 -7.40 5.17 -30.47
CA ILE A 282 -6.55 5.32 -29.29
C ILE A 282 -6.83 4.14 -28.36
N SER A 283 -5.79 3.51 -27.78
CA SER A 283 -5.96 2.43 -26.84
C SER A 283 -6.70 2.86 -25.57
N PHE A 284 -7.38 1.93 -24.90
CA PHE A 284 -8.06 2.19 -23.62
C PHE A 284 -7.10 2.78 -22.57
N GLN A 285 -5.91 2.18 -22.40
CA GLN A 285 -4.89 2.74 -21.52
C GLN A 285 -4.40 4.12 -21.97
N GLY A 286 -4.37 4.39 -23.29
CA GLY A 286 -4.07 5.72 -23.82
C GLY A 286 -5.07 6.78 -23.36
N ILE A 287 -6.37 6.48 -23.47
CA ILE A 287 -7.44 7.38 -22.99
C ILE A 287 -7.31 7.61 -21.48
N LEU A 288 -7.08 6.55 -20.72
CA LEU A 288 -6.86 6.65 -19.27
C LEU A 288 -5.62 7.49 -18.95
N GLY A 289 -4.56 7.39 -19.75
CA GLY A 289 -3.37 8.23 -19.64
C GLY A 289 -3.70 9.71 -19.69
N TYR A 290 -4.52 10.13 -20.65
CA TYR A 290 -4.99 11.53 -20.72
C TYR A 290 -5.83 11.94 -19.52
N ILE A 291 -6.73 11.07 -19.04
CA ILE A 291 -7.59 11.35 -17.88
C ILE A 291 -6.76 11.50 -16.59
N PHE A 292 -5.74 10.67 -16.40
CA PHE A 292 -4.91 10.64 -15.20
C PHE A 292 -3.63 11.48 -15.30
N SER A 293 -3.31 12.05 -16.49
CA SER A 293 -2.12 12.91 -16.66
C SER A 293 -2.13 14.14 -15.75
N PRO A 294 -3.27 14.82 -15.47
CA PRO A 294 -3.27 15.92 -14.51
C PRO A 294 -2.88 15.48 -13.10
N LEU A 295 -3.27 14.25 -12.70
CA LEU A 295 -2.88 13.71 -11.41
C LEU A 295 -1.37 13.42 -11.38
N ALA A 296 -0.82 12.80 -12.42
CA ALA A 296 0.63 12.57 -12.53
C ALA A 296 1.41 13.88 -12.44
N PHE A 297 0.97 14.91 -13.17
CA PHE A 297 1.58 16.25 -13.13
C PHE A 297 1.52 16.89 -11.74
N VAL A 298 0.37 16.81 -11.07
CA VAL A 298 0.20 17.29 -9.69
C VAL A 298 1.13 16.59 -8.72
N LEU A 299 1.44 15.31 -8.91
CA LEU A 299 2.42 14.58 -8.08
C LEU A 299 3.86 15.08 -8.29
N GLY A 300 4.11 15.86 -9.32
CA GLY A 300 5.42 16.42 -9.65
C GLY A 300 6.17 15.70 -10.76
N VAL A 301 5.46 14.84 -11.50
CA VAL A 301 5.95 14.25 -12.75
C VAL A 301 6.05 15.33 -13.83
N PRO A 302 7.12 15.38 -14.66
CA PRO A 302 7.19 16.29 -15.82
C PRO A 302 6.00 16.10 -16.75
N TRP A 303 5.54 17.19 -17.38
CA TRP A 303 4.38 17.13 -18.28
C TRP A 303 4.57 16.16 -19.45
N GLU A 304 5.79 16.06 -19.95
CA GLU A 304 6.19 15.16 -21.03
C GLU A 304 5.92 13.69 -20.70
N ASP A 305 6.12 13.30 -19.43
CA ASP A 305 5.90 11.94 -18.93
C ASP A 305 4.49 11.72 -18.37
N SER A 306 3.71 12.80 -18.16
CA SER A 306 2.45 12.73 -17.40
C SER A 306 1.41 11.82 -18.03
N ILE A 307 1.32 11.74 -19.37
CA ILE A 307 0.37 10.86 -20.05
C ILE A 307 0.79 9.40 -19.87
N ARG A 308 2.06 9.08 -20.08
CA ARG A 308 2.63 7.74 -19.95
C ARG A 308 2.51 7.24 -18.53
N LEU A 309 2.84 8.05 -17.54
CA LEU A 309 2.73 7.69 -16.13
C LEU A 309 1.29 7.79 -15.60
N GLY A 310 0.43 8.61 -16.21
CA GLY A 310 -1.01 8.59 -16.00
C GLY A 310 -1.64 7.25 -16.35
N GLN A 311 -1.16 6.55 -17.39
CA GLN A 311 -1.56 5.17 -17.72
C GLN A 311 -1.21 4.20 -16.59
N ILE A 312 -0.02 4.32 -16.01
CA ILE A 312 0.42 3.48 -14.89
C ILE A 312 -0.46 3.73 -13.65
N ILE A 313 -0.73 5.00 -13.32
CA ILE A 313 -1.63 5.38 -12.22
C ILE A 313 -3.02 4.77 -12.42
N ALA A 314 -3.59 4.93 -13.62
CA ALA A 314 -4.90 4.39 -13.96
C ALA A 314 -4.93 2.86 -13.86
N THR A 315 -3.93 2.18 -14.41
CA THR A 315 -3.81 0.73 -14.37
C THR A 315 -3.75 0.22 -12.93
N LYS A 316 -2.98 0.89 -12.05
CA LYS A 316 -2.96 0.55 -10.61
C LYS A 316 -4.34 0.65 -9.99
N VAL A 317 -5.04 1.75 -10.17
CA VAL A 317 -6.33 2.01 -9.53
C VAL A 317 -7.42 1.06 -10.04
N LEU A 318 -7.47 0.82 -11.35
CA LEU A 318 -8.52 0.03 -11.99
C LEU A 318 -8.26 -1.48 -11.91
N ALA A 319 -7.03 -1.91 -12.10
CA ALA A 319 -6.64 -3.32 -12.01
C ALA A 319 -6.00 -3.61 -10.64
N ASN A 320 -4.68 -3.51 -10.56
CA ASN A 320 -3.90 -3.61 -9.33
C ASN A 320 -2.46 -3.10 -9.54
N GLU A 321 -1.71 -2.99 -8.45
CA GLU A 321 -0.34 -2.52 -8.44
C GLU A 321 0.64 -3.43 -9.19
N PHE A 322 0.44 -4.76 -9.19
CA PHE A 322 1.32 -5.68 -9.91
C PHE A 322 1.24 -5.46 -11.42
N VAL A 323 0.02 -5.35 -11.98
CA VAL A 323 -0.18 -5.09 -13.41
C VAL A 323 0.44 -3.74 -13.78
N ALA A 324 0.25 -2.72 -12.93
CA ALA A 324 0.87 -1.41 -13.14
C ALA A 324 2.39 -1.47 -13.08
N MET A 325 2.99 -2.22 -12.14
CA MET A 325 4.44 -2.40 -12.02
C MET A 325 5.03 -3.12 -13.24
N ILE A 326 4.34 -4.12 -13.80
CA ILE A 326 4.79 -4.84 -15.02
C ILE A 326 4.93 -3.88 -16.21
N ASP A 327 4.04 -2.89 -16.32
CA ASP A 327 4.16 -1.87 -17.37
C ASP A 327 5.16 -0.77 -16.98
N TYR A 328 5.23 -0.42 -15.70
CA TYR A 328 6.15 0.61 -15.18
C TYR A 328 7.62 0.23 -15.38
N ILE A 329 8.02 -1.01 -15.10
CA ILE A 329 9.42 -1.46 -15.24
C ILE A 329 9.94 -1.52 -16.69
N LYS A 330 9.08 -1.29 -17.69
CA LYS A 330 9.47 -1.18 -19.10
C LYS A 330 9.89 0.25 -19.47
N ILE A 331 9.83 1.20 -18.52
CA ILE A 331 10.12 2.62 -18.74
C ILE A 331 11.52 2.90 -18.16
N ASP A 332 12.52 3.07 -19.01
CA ASP A 332 13.94 3.15 -18.60
C ASP A 332 14.51 4.57 -18.52
N ASP A 333 13.76 5.60 -18.95
CA ASP A 333 14.26 6.96 -19.16
C ASP A 333 13.72 8.00 -18.15
N LEU A 334 13.33 7.56 -16.96
CA LEU A 334 12.80 8.42 -15.92
C LEU A 334 13.90 9.09 -15.08
N SER A 335 13.69 10.35 -14.71
CA SER A 335 14.55 11.00 -13.71
C SER A 335 14.40 10.29 -12.35
N LEU A 336 15.45 10.31 -11.52
CA LEU A 336 15.43 9.73 -10.17
C LEU A 336 14.25 10.24 -9.32
N ARG A 337 13.89 11.51 -9.49
CA ARG A 337 12.73 12.10 -8.80
C ARG A 337 11.43 11.48 -9.27
N THR A 338 11.23 11.36 -10.59
CA THR A 338 10.03 10.76 -11.19
C THR A 338 9.93 9.28 -10.81
N GLU A 339 11.06 8.57 -10.84
CA GLU A 339 11.16 7.18 -10.41
C GLU A 339 10.77 7.03 -8.92
N THR A 340 11.29 7.90 -8.04
CA THR A 340 10.93 7.91 -6.61
C THR A 340 9.43 8.15 -6.42
N ILE A 341 8.85 9.15 -7.08
CA ILE A 341 7.42 9.47 -7.00
C ILE A 341 6.58 8.27 -7.41
N MET A 342 6.85 7.71 -8.57
CA MET A 342 6.04 6.63 -9.13
C MET A 342 6.21 5.33 -8.38
N SER A 343 7.44 5.00 -7.99
CA SER A 343 7.71 3.80 -7.19
C SER A 343 6.97 3.85 -5.85
N VAL A 344 7.05 4.98 -5.12
CA VAL A 344 6.33 5.16 -3.85
C VAL A 344 4.82 5.14 -4.06
N PHE A 345 4.31 5.79 -5.13
CA PHE A 345 2.88 5.76 -5.47
C PHE A 345 2.37 4.33 -5.66
N LEU A 346 3.16 3.45 -6.27
CA LEU A 346 2.75 2.07 -6.56
C LEU A 346 2.65 1.18 -5.33
N ILE A 347 3.30 1.50 -4.21
CA ILE A 347 3.37 0.67 -2.99
C ILE A 347 2.11 0.84 -2.13
N SER A 348 0.96 0.36 -2.62
CA SER A 348 -0.26 0.26 -1.82
C SER A 348 -1.31 -0.59 -2.53
N PHE A 349 -2.26 -1.15 -1.76
CA PHE A 349 -3.40 -1.92 -2.27
C PHE A 349 -4.58 -1.04 -2.72
N ALA A 350 -4.34 0.22 -3.07
CA ALA A 350 -5.35 1.20 -3.47
C ALA A 350 -5.92 0.89 -4.87
N ASN A 351 -6.73 -0.16 -4.99
CA ASN A 351 -7.35 -0.61 -6.25
C ASN A 351 -8.71 -1.28 -6.02
N PHE A 352 -9.53 -1.40 -7.08
CA PHE A 352 -10.87 -2.00 -7.00
C PHE A 352 -10.84 -3.49 -6.64
N GLY A 353 -9.82 -4.23 -7.09
CA GLY A 353 -9.64 -5.64 -6.76
C GLY A 353 -9.49 -5.87 -5.26
N SER A 354 -8.64 -5.07 -4.61
CA SER A 354 -8.42 -5.13 -3.16
C SER A 354 -9.66 -4.74 -2.36
N VAL A 355 -10.43 -3.74 -2.80
CA VAL A 355 -11.73 -3.42 -2.18
C VAL A 355 -12.68 -4.60 -2.29
N GLY A 356 -12.72 -5.29 -3.43
CA GLY A 356 -13.52 -6.50 -3.63
C GLY A 356 -13.14 -7.61 -2.65
N MET A 357 -11.86 -7.84 -2.42
CA MET A 357 -11.36 -8.80 -1.43
C MET A 357 -11.82 -8.45 -0.01
N ILE A 358 -11.70 -7.18 0.40
CA ILE A 358 -12.18 -6.71 1.71
C ILE A 358 -13.69 -6.92 1.86
N ILE A 359 -14.48 -6.57 0.83
CA ILE A 359 -15.93 -6.79 0.83
C ILE A 359 -16.24 -8.28 1.05
N GLY A 360 -15.56 -9.17 0.35
CA GLY A 360 -15.72 -10.62 0.48
C GLY A 360 -15.40 -11.10 1.90
N CYS A 361 -14.26 -10.74 2.43
CA CYS A 361 -13.80 -11.11 3.78
C CYS A 361 -14.76 -10.61 4.87
N VAL A 362 -15.09 -9.31 4.83
CA VAL A 362 -15.99 -8.71 5.84
C VAL A 362 -17.41 -9.25 5.71
N SER A 363 -17.89 -9.55 4.49
CA SER A 363 -19.22 -10.16 4.28
C SER A 363 -19.31 -11.57 4.85
N ALA A 364 -18.22 -12.33 4.87
CA ALA A 364 -18.17 -13.65 5.50
C ALA A 364 -18.34 -13.56 7.03
N ILE A 365 -17.86 -12.46 7.65
CA ILE A 365 -17.99 -12.20 9.09
C ILE A 365 -19.34 -11.53 9.38
N SER A 366 -19.71 -10.50 8.63
CA SER A 366 -20.93 -9.73 8.80
C SER A 366 -21.42 -9.16 7.46
N LYS A 367 -22.53 -9.72 6.95
CA LYS A 367 -23.16 -9.26 5.69
C LYS A 367 -23.52 -7.77 5.73
N LYS A 368 -23.96 -7.26 6.90
CA LYS A 368 -24.27 -5.83 7.10
C LYS A 368 -23.04 -4.95 6.84
N HIS A 369 -21.90 -5.32 7.42
CA HIS A 369 -20.67 -4.52 7.33
C HIS A 369 -19.99 -4.67 5.95
N GLY A 370 -20.09 -5.83 5.31
CA GLY A 370 -19.69 -5.98 3.90
C GLY A 370 -20.46 -5.03 2.97
N LYS A 371 -21.79 -4.86 3.17
CA LYS A 371 -22.58 -3.86 2.44
C LYS A 371 -22.16 -2.42 2.75
N ILE A 372 -21.73 -2.11 3.98
CA ILE A 372 -21.21 -0.78 4.33
C ILE A 372 -19.93 -0.48 3.53
N ILE A 373 -19.01 -1.43 3.42
CA ILE A 373 -17.78 -1.26 2.64
C ILE A 373 -18.13 -1.11 1.16
N ALA A 374 -18.98 -1.98 0.61
CA ALA A 374 -19.43 -1.92 -0.79
C ALA A 374 -20.05 -0.55 -1.14
N ALA A 375 -20.90 0.00 -0.27
CA ALA A 375 -21.51 1.32 -0.46
C ALA A 375 -20.51 2.48 -0.37
N ASN A 376 -19.31 2.27 0.17
CA ASN A 376 -18.25 3.27 0.27
C ASN A 376 -17.06 3.00 -0.65
N THR A 377 -17.17 2.08 -1.62
CA THR A 377 -16.07 1.68 -2.52
C THR A 377 -15.37 2.88 -3.16
N PHE A 378 -16.11 3.80 -3.78
CA PHE A 378 -15.49 4.98 -4.42
C PHE A 378 -14.79 5.89 -3.42
N ARG A 379 -15.36 6.09 -2.22
CA ARG A 379 -14.71 6.87 -1.17
C ARG A 379 -13.42 6.19 -0.67
N LEU A 380 -13.41 4.87 -0.57
CA LEU A 380 -12.23 4.08 -0.22
C LEU A 380 -11.14 4.19 -1.29
N ILE A 381 -11.49 4.02 -2.55
CA ILE A 381 -10.54 4.16 -3.68
C ILE A 381 -9.95 5.57 -3.72
N ILE A 382 -10.78 6.61 -3.64
CA ILE A 382 -10.30 7.99 -3.62
C ILE A 382 -9.38 8.20 -2.42
N GLY A 383 -9.82 7.83 -1.22
CA GLY A 383 -9.04 8.03 0.00
C GLY A 383 -7.70 7.30 -0.03
N SER A 384 -7.67 6.02 -0.39
CA SER A 384 -6.42 5.25 -0.46
C SER A 384 -5.51 5.69 -1.61
N THR A 385 -6.07 6.15 -2.74
CA THR A 385 -5.28 6.77 -3.81
C THR A 385 -4.66 8.09 -3.35
N LEU A 386 -5.39 8.93 -2.61
CA LEU A 386 -4.86 10.17 -2.04
C LEU A 386 -3.75 9.91 -1.01
N VAL A 387 -3.80 8.81 -0.27
CA VAL A 387 -2.68 8.37 0.57
C VAL A 387 -1.43 8.11 -0.29
N SER A 388 -1.56 7.34 -1.36
CA SER A 388 -0.45 7.09 -2.28
C SER A 388 0.07 8.38 -2.94
N CYS A 389 -0.84 9.33 -3.24
CA CYS A 389 -0.47 10.65 -3.77
C CYS A 389 0.34 11.45 -2.73
N LEU A 390 -0.09 11.48 -1.48
CA LEU A 390 0.58 12.21 -0.42
C LEU A 390 1.98 11.66 -0.17
N SER A 391 2.12 10.36 0.02
CA SER A 391 3.42 9.72 0.24
C SER A 391 4.36 9.87 -0.95
N ALA A 392 3.86 9.76 -2.18
CA ALA A 392 4.64 10.00 -3.40
C ALA A 392 5.13 11.45 -3.50
N THR A 393 4.24 12.41 -3.19
CA THR A 393 4.58 13.85 -3.16
C THR A 393 5.63 14.15 -2.08
N MET A 394 5.49 13.54 -0.88
CA MET A 394 6.47 13.66 0.21
C MET A 394 7.83 13.04 -0.16
N ALA A 395 7.86 11.89 -0.80
CA ALA A 395 9.11 11.31 -1.29
C ALA A 395 9.74 12.19 -2.38
N GLY A 396 8.94 12.68 -3.32
CA GLY A 396 9.38 13.49 -4.46
C GLY A 396 9.99 14.85 -4.08
N ILE A 397 9.57 15.45 -2.94
CA ILE A 397 10.17 16.72 -2.48
C ILE A 397 11.59 16.51 -1.95
N PHE A 398 11.88 15.34 -1.40
CA PHE A 398 13.19 15.00 -0.87
C PHE A 398 14.04 14.17 -1.84
N ALA A 399 13.50 13.67 -2.94
CA ALA A 399 14.29 13.00 -3.97
C ALA A 399 15.31 13.98 -4.58
N GLY A 400 16.56 13.52 -4.70
CA GLY A 400 17.65 14.30 -5.28
C GLY A 400 17.31 14.73 -6.73
N GLN A 401 17.83 15.87 -7.15
CA GLN A 401 17.93 16.21 -8.57
C GLN A 401 19.21 15.56 -9.08
N SER A 402 19.10 14.50 -9.85
CA SER A 402 20.20 14.01 -10.68
C SER A 402 20.16 14.73 -12.01
#